data_87c2bc7089916be13960d427dd2fa60d
#
_entry.id   87c2bc7089916be13960d427dd2fa60d
#
_cell.length_a   1.000
_cell.length_b   1.000
_cell.length_c   1.000
_cell.angle_alpha   90.00
_cell.angle_beta   90.00
_cell.angle_gamma   90.00
#
_symmetry.space_group_name_H-M   'P 1'
#
loop_
_entity.id
_entity.type
_entity.pdbx_description
1 polymer ?
#
loop_
_entity_poly.entity_id
_entity_poly.type
_entity_poly.pdbx_seq_one_letter_code
_entity_poly.pdbx_strand_id
1 'polypeptide(L)'
;MLSEAEISETITTIRQDVVNETIDNFIPPMSVEEQWDIPGLERSLETEFAKALPLAQWLEEDEKLHEEAIRERIVSEIQGSYDSKCAELGEDMRRIEKQIMLQVLDTLWKEHLATMDHLRQGIHLRAYAQKNPKQEYKRESFELFQELLSNLKFEVIKFLSHVQIQRRDEAELIEQQRREAAEKAKMAFQHAQASALVEEPTAAAGGEQGAT
;
A
#
# COMPACT_ATOMS: atom_id res chain seq x y z
N MET A 1 17.13 -15.53 -13.10
CA MET A 1 16.96 -14.32 -12.28
C MET A 1 16.47 -13.24 -13.22
N LEU A 2 15.27 -12.69 -13.04
CA LEU A 2 14.74 -11.63 -13.91
C LEU A 2 15.66 -10.41 -13.83
N SER A 3 16.00 -9.84 -14.97
CA SER A 3 16.77 -8.59 -15.04
C SER A 3 15.89 -7.42 -14.58
N GLU A 4 16.51 -6.33 -14.16
CA GLU A 4 15.76 -5.12 -13.72
C GLU A 4 14.88 -4.54 -14.83
N ALA A 5 15.33 -4.63 -16.08
CA ALA A 5 14.56 -4.21 -17.24
C ALA A 5 13.31 -5.08 -17.47
N GLU A 6 13.41 -6.40 -17.31
CA GLU A 6 12.27 -7.33 -17.43
C GLU A 6 11.24 -7.10 -16.33
N ILE A 7 11.67 -6.76 -15.10
CA ILE A 7 10.75 -6.42 -14.00
C ILE A 7 9.97 -5.16 -14.33
N SER A 8 10.64 -4.12 -14.80
CA SER A 8 9.99 -2.85 -15.15
C SER A 8 8.96 -3.00 -16.26
N GLU A 9 9.26 -3.75 -17.31
CA GLU A 9 8.34 -4.04 -18.41
C GLU A 9 7.13 -4.85 -17.90
N THR A 10 7.39 -5.86 -17.08
CA THR A 10 6.34 -6.66 -16.44
C THR A 10 5.41 -5.80 -15.59
N ILE A 11 5.95 -4.90 -14.76
CA ILE A 11 5.14 -4.01 -13.91
C ILE A 11 4.31 -3.05 -14.75
N THR A 12 4.85 -2.52 -15.85
CA THR A 12 4.10 -1.65 -16.76
C THR A 12 2.91 -2.38 -17.37
N THR A 13 3.12 -3.61 -17.85
CA THR A 13 2.05 -4.44 -18.41
C THR A 13 1.00 -4.78 -17.35
N ILE A 14 1.42 -5.22 -16.18
CA ILE A 14 0.51 -5.54 -15.06
C ILE A 14 -0.30 -4.32 -14.66
N ARG A 15 0.29 -3.12 -14.63
CA ARG A 15 -0.42 -1.88 -14.28
C ARG A 15 -1.51 -1.58 -15.29
N GLN A 16 -1.21 -1.67 -16.57
CA GLN A 16 -2.21 -1.46 -17.62
C GLN A 16 -3.38 -2.45 -17.48
N ASP A 17 -3.08 -3.73 -17.25
CA ASP A 17 -4.10 -4.76 -17.03
C ASP A 17 -4.99 -4.41 -15.83
N VAL A 18 -4.38 -4.11 -14.67
CA VAL A 18 -5.10 -3.82 -13.41
C VAL A 18 -5.94 -2.54 -13.50
N VAL A 19 -5.41 -1.48 -14.11
CA VAL A 19 -6.16 -0.23 -14.32
C VAL A 19 -7.35 -0.47 -15.24
N ASN A 20 -7.16 -1.19 -16.34
CA ASN A 20 -8.26 -1.51 -17.26
C ASN A 20 -9.33 -2.38 -16.57
N GLU A 21 -8.94 -3.42 -15.82
CA GLU A 21 -9.86 -4.26 -15.06
C GLU A 21 -10.64 -3.44 -14.01
N THR A 22 -9.96 -2.49 -13.35
CA THR A 22 -10.63 -1.58 -12.42
C THR A 22 -11.65 -0.69 -13.13
N ILE A 23 -11.31 -0.13 -14.29
CA ILE A 23 -12.24 0.68 -15.08
C ILE A 23 -13.44 -0.15 -15.53
N ASP A 24 -13.23 -1.40 -15.98
CA ASP A 24 -14.30 -2.30 -16.44
C ASP A 24 -15.37 -2.58 -15.38
N ASN A 25 -14.99 -2.55 -14.11
CA ASN A 25 -15.93 -2.74 -12.99
C ASN A 25 -16.93 -1.57 -12.83
N PHE A 26 -16.58 -0.37 -13.27
CA PHE A 26 -17.40 0.84 -13.14
C PHE A 26 -17.90 1.36 -14.48
N ILE A 27 -17.14 1.15 -15.53
CA ILE A 27 -17.46 1.49 -16.92
C ILE A 27 -17.35 0.21 -17.76
N PRO A 28 -18.45 -0.59 -17.86
CA PRO A 28 -18.43 -1.81 -18.64
C PRO A 28 -18.10 -1.51 -20.13
N PRO A 29 -17.31 -2.36 -20.79
CA PRO A 29 -16.98 -2.19 -22.19
C PRO A 29 -18.23 -2.05 -23.08
N MET A 30 -18.21 -1.13 -24.04
CA MET A 30 -19.33 -0.84 -24.96
C MET A 30 -20.63 -0.40 -24.26
N SER A 31 -20.54 0.11 -23.02
CA SER A 31 -21.68 0.68 -22.30
C SER A 31 -21.93 2.14 -22.65
N VAL A 32 -23.15 2.60 -22.35
CA VAL A 32 -23.54 4.00 -22.50
C VAL A 32 -23.29 4.75 -21.19
N GLU A 33 -23.12 6.06 -21.26
CA GLU A 33 -22.73 6.91 -20.14
C GLU A 33 -23.68 6.79 -18.92
N GLU A 34 -24.98 6.56 -19.16
CA GLU A 34 -25.97 6.37 -18.09
C GLU A 34 -25.73 5.13 -17.22
N GLN A 35 -24.90 4.20 -17.67
CA GLN A 35 -24.55 2.97 -16.96
C GLN A 35 -23.24 3.10 -16.17
N TRP A 36 -22.55 4.24 -16.26
CA TRP A 36 -21.25 4.43 -15.66
C TRP A 36 -21.36 4.88 -14.19
N ASP A 37 -20.63 4.22 -13.32
CA ASP A 37 -20.48 4.66 -11.92
C ASP A 37 -19.22 5.51 -11.77
N ILE A 38 -19.28 6.75 -12.25
CA ILE A 38 -18.16 7.71 -12.19
C ILE A 38 -17.74 8.02 -10.76
N PRO A 39 -18.65 8.30 -9.80
CA PRO A 39 -18.24 8.56 -8.42
C PRO A 39 -17.60 7.33 -7.74
N GLY A 40 -18.01 6.12 -8.12
CA GLY A 40 -17.40 4.88 -7.66
C GLY A 40 -15.99 4.72 -8.19
N LEU A 41 -15.80 5.00 -9.49
CA LEU A 41 -14.49 4.92 -10.13
C LEU A 41 -13.51 5.97 -9.56
N GLU A 42 -13.92 7.23 -9.37
CA GLU A 42 -13.09 8.27 -8.75
C GLU A 42 -12.56 7.84 -7.39
N ARG A 43 -13.44 7.29 -6.53
CA ARG A 43 -13.05 6.78 -5.20
C ARG A 43 -12.12 5.58 -5.29
N SER A 44 -12.37 4.67 -6.22
CA SER A 44 -11.51 3.50 -6.44
C SER A 44 -10.11 3.93 -6.91
N LEU A 45 -10.02 4.86 -7.86
CA LEU A 45 -8.74 5.38 -8.35
C LEU A 45 -7.94 6.07 -7.24
N GLU A 46 -8.58 6.85 -6.39
CA GLU A 46 -7.93 7.48 -5.24
C GLU A 46 -7.45 6.43 -4.22
N THR A 47 -8.30 5.44 -3.90
CA THR A 47 -8.01 4.43 -2.87
C THR A 47 -6.98 3.42 -3.34
N GLU A 48 -7.04 2.96 -4.59
CA GLU A 48 -6.19 1.87 -5.07
C GLU A 48 -4.90 2.36 -5.74
N PHE A 49 -4.96 3.51 -6.42
CA PHE A 49 -3.81 4.04 -7.17
C PHE A 49 -3.24 5.33 -6.57
N ALA A 50 -3.76 5.80 -5.43
CA ALA A 50 -3.37 7.06 -4.78
C ALA A 50 -3.41 8.26 -5.74
N LYS A 51 -4.37 8.27 -6.67
CA LYS A 51 -4.55 9.30 -7.68
C LYS A 51 -6.00 9.77 -7.74
N ALA A 52 -6.27 10.95 -7.24
CA ALA A 52 -7.55 11.61 -7.43
C ALA A 52 -7.63 12.19 -8.84
N LEU A 53 -8.62 11.75 -9.62
CA LEU A 53 -8.88 12.24 -10.99
C LEU A 53 -10.30 12.80 -11.03
N PRO A 54 -10.52 14.03 -11.54
CA PRO A 54 -11.83 14.66 -11.60
C PRO A 54 -12.60 14.19 -12.85
N LEU A 55 -13.04 12.93 -12.88
CA LEU A 55 -13.67 12.34 -14.07
C LEU A 55 -15.00 13.00 -14.42
N ALA A 56 -15.78 13.37 -13.41
CA ALA A 56 -17.04 14.09 -13.61
C ALA A 56 -16.82 15.41 -14.34
N GLN A 57 -15.77 16.17 -13.99
CA GLN A 57 -15.43 17.41 -14.68
C GLN A 57 -14.99 17.16 -16.13
N TRP A 58 -14.24 16.09 -16.38
CA TRP A 58 -13.82 15.76 -17.75
C TRP A 58 -14.99 15.46 -18.67
N LEU A 59 -16.04 14.82 -18.15
CA LEU A 59 -17.26 14.53 -18.91
C LEU A 59 -18.10 15.80 -19.15
N GLU A 60 -18.11 16.74 -18.21
CA GLU A 60 -18.78 18.03 -18.39
C GLU A 60 -18.04 18.94 -19.40
N GLU A 61 -16.71 18.88 -19.46
CA GLU A 61 -15.89 19.70 -20.37
C GLU A 61 -15.93 19.19 -21.83
N ASP A 62 -16.08 17.89 -22.03
CA ASP A 62 -16.04 17.25 -23.35
C ASP A 62 -17.17 16.22 -23.54
N GLU A 63 -18.31 16.67 -24.07
CA GLU A 63 -19.47 15.80 -24.39
C GLU A 63 -19.15 14.69 -25.43
N LYS A 64 -17.96 14.71 -26.05
CA LYS A 64 -17.50 13.69 -26.99
C LYS A 64 -16.54 12.67 -26.35
N LEU A 65 -16.35 12.74 -25.04
CA LEU A 65 -15.47 11.83 -24.34
C LEU A 65 -16.13 10.43 -24.25
N HIS A 66 -15.91 9.62 -25.30
CA HIS A 66 -16.38 8.24 -25.34
C HIS A 66 -15.59 7.34 -24.39
N GLU A 67 -16.13 6.16 -24.11
CA GLU A 67 -15.54 5.16 -23.20
C GLU A 67 -14.05 4.91 -23.44
N GLU A 68 -13.63 4.74 -24.70
CA GLU A 68 -12.21 4.54 -25.04
C GLU A 68 -11.34 5.74 -24.68
N ALA A 69 -11.82 6.96 -24.96
CA ALA A 69 -11.04 8.18 -24.71
C ALA A 69 -10.87 8.47 -23.21
N ILE A 70 -11.91 8.25 -22.39
CA ILE A 70 -11.80 8.40 -20.94
C ILE A 70 -10.87 7.34 -20.35
N ARG A 71 -10.94 6.10 -20.83
CA ARG A 71 -10.07 4.99 -20.44
C ARG A 71 -8.59 5.30 -20.75
N GLU A 72 -8.30 5.71 -21.97
CA GLU A 72 -6.94 6.09 -22.37
C GLU A 72 -6.39 7.24 -21.51
N ARG A 73 -7.23 8.24 -21.23
CA ARG A 73 -6.84 9.38 -20.40
C ARG A 73 -6.54 8.95 -18.96
N ILE A 74 -7.37 8.09 -18.35
CA ILE A 74 -7.13 7.55 -17.00
C ILE A 74 -5.82 6.74 -16.96
N VAL A 75 -5.61 5.82 -17.91
CA VAL A 75 -4.40 5.01 -18.01
C VAL A 75 -3.16 5.89 -18.16
N SER A 76 -3.24 6.92 -19.02
CA SER A 76 -2.13 7.88 -19.23
C SER A 76 -1.80 8.67 -17.97
N GLU A 77 -2.80 9.15 -17.23
CA GLU A 77 -2.62 9.91 -15.99
C GLU A 77 -1.98 9.05 -14.88
N ILE A 78 -2.42 7.81 -14.74
CA ILE A 78 -1.85 6.86 -13.76
C ILE A 78 -0.42 6.49 -14.15
N GLN A 79 -0.17 6.22 -15.44
CA GLN A 79 1.17 5.91 -15.94
C GLN A 79 2.11 7.11 -15.73
N GLY A 80 1.70 8.32 -16.09
CA GLY A 80 2.50 9.54 -15.93
C GLY A 80 2.85 9.82 -14.45
N SER A 81 1.91 9.56 -13.53
CA SER A 81 2.16 9.67 -12.09
C SER A 81 3.24 8.69 -11.62
N TYR A 82 3.20 7.46 -12.13
CA TYR A 82 4.21 6.46 -11.80
C TYR A 82 5.58 6.76 -12.42
N ASP A 83 5.61 7.20 -13.67
CA ASP A 83 6.85 7.57 -14.37
C ASP A 83 7.55 8.72 -13.66
N SER A 84 6.78 9.67 -13.12
CA SER A 84 7.33 10.75 -12.28
C SER A 84 7.99 10.20 -11.01
N LYS A 85 7.37 9.24 -10.33
CA LYS A 85 7.97 8.54 -9.18
C LYS A 85 9.24 7.78 -9.58
N CYS A 86 9.22 7.10 -10.72
CA CYS A 86 10.40 6.41 -11.23
C CYS A 86 11.56 7.38 -11.54
N ALA A 87 11.27 8.55 -12.09
CA ALA A 87 12.27 9.57 -12.37
C ALA A 87 12.89 10.16 -11.10
N GLU A 88 12.10 10.32 -10.03
CA GLU A 88 12.58 10.84 -8.75
C GLU A 88 13.44 9.83 -7.97
N LEU A 89 13.04 8.55 -7.96
CA LEU A 89 13.70 7.48 -7.20
C LEU A 89 14.84 6.80 -7.97
N GLY A 90 14.87 6.90 -9.29
CA GLY A 90 15.89 6.28 -10.13
C GLY A 90 16.05 4.78 -9.90
N GLU A 91 17.28 4.34 -9.62
CA GLU A 91 17.60 2.92 -9.38
C GLU A 91 16.93 2.35 -8.12
N ASP A 92 16.66 3.18 -7.11
CA ASP A 92 16.00 2.70 -5.88
C ASP A 92 14.59 2.21 -6.16
N MET A 93 13.90 2.78 -7.15
CA MET A 93 12.58 2.30 -7.56
C MET A 93 12.63 0.84 -8.02
N ARG A 94 13.66 0.42 -8.73
CA ARG A 94 13.83 -0.97 -9.18
C ARG A 94 13.98 -1.95 -8.02
N ARG A 95 14.65 -1.52 -6.97
CA ARG A 95 14.78 -2.31 -5.73
C ARG A 95 13.44 -2.43 -5.00
N ILE A 96 12.70 -1.33 -4.92
CA ILE A 96 11.38 -1.28 -4.29
C ILE A 96 10.39 -2.17 -5.06
N GLU A 97 10.33 -2.07 -6.38
CA GLU A 97 9.50 -2.93 -7.22
C GLU A 97 9.74 -4.41 -6.95
N LYS A 98 11.01 -4.81 -6.96
CA LYS A 98 11.40 -6.20 -6.70
C LYS A 98 11.04 -6.65 -5.28
N GLN A 99 11.27 -5.80 -4.29
CA GLN A 99 10.98 -6.11 -2.89
C GLN A 99 9.48 -6.28 -2.68
N ILE A 100 8.65 -5.36 -3.20
CA ILE A 100 7.20 -5.42 -3.08
C ILE A 100 6.66 -6.66 -3.79
N MET A 101 7.10 -6.93 -5.04
CA MET A 101 6.68 -8.14 -5.75
C MET A 101 6.95 -9.42 -4.96
N LEU A 102 8.15 -9.54 -4.40
CA LEU A 102 8.52 -10.74 -3.63
C LEU A 102 7.74 -10.84 -2.32
N GLN A 103 7.52 -9.73 -1.63
CA GLN A 103 6.77 -9.71 -0.37
C GLN A 103 5.29 -10.06 -0.57
N VAL A 104 4.65 -9.48 -1.58
CA VAL A 104 3.26 -9.78 -1.91
C VAL A 104 3.10 -11.22 -2.37
N LEU A 105 4.01 -11.68 -3.26
CA LEU A 105 4.01 -13.07 -3.72
C LEU A 105 4.15 -14.05 -2.55
N ASP A 106 5.08 -13.82 -1.61
CA ASP A 106 5.29 -14.71 -0.47
C ASP A 106 4.06 -14.80 0.43
N THR A 107 3.39 -13.68 0.66
CA THR A 107 2.17 -13.62 1.46
C THR A 107 1.02 -14.37 0.80
N LEU A 108 0.69 -14.01 -0.44
CA LEU A 108 -0.42 -14.62 -1.18
C LEU A 108 -0.17 -16.10 -1.50
N TRP A 109 1.09 -16.48 -1.73
CA TRP A 109 1.44 -17.87 -1.95
C TRP A 109 1.21 -18.74 -0.72
N LYS A 110 1.54 -18.25 0.47
CA LYS A 110 1.25 -18.97 1.73
C LYS A 110 -0.25 -19.15 1.95
N GLU A 111 -1.04 -18.13 1.67
CA GLU A 111 -2.50 -18.19 1.76
C GLU A 111 -3.07 -19.18 0.74
N HIS A 112 -2.58 -19.14 -0.50
CA HIS A 112 -2.97 -20.08 -1.55
C HIS A 112 -2.68 -21.54 -1.17
N LEU A 113 -1.49 -21.83 -0.62
CA LEU A 113 -1.15 -23.18 -0.16
C LEU A 113 -2.10 -23.66 0.95
N ALA A 114 -2.47 -22.79 1.90
CA ALA A 114 -3.43 -23.11 2.95
C ALA A 114 -4.82 -23.40 2.35
N THR A 115 -5.29 -22.58 1.40
CA THR A 115 -6.56 -22.76 0.71
C THR A 115 -6.57 -24.06 -0.11
N MET A 116 -5.48 -24.37 -0.80
CA MET A 116 -5.32 -25.63 -1.54
C MET A 116 -5.33 -26.85 -0.62
N ASP A 117 -4.77 -26.76 0.57
CA ASP A 117 -4.84 -27.85 1.55
C ASP A 117 -6.28 -28.06 2.07
N HIS A 118 -7.01 -26.98 2.34
CA HIS A 118 -8.45 -27.06 2.68
C HIS A 118 -9.26 -27.66 1.55
N LEU A 119 -9.03 -27.26 0.30
CA LEU A 119 -9.69 -27.86 -0.87
C LEU A 119 -9.41 -29.37 -0.93
N ARG A 120 -8.17 -29.78 -0.75
CA ARG A 120 -7.74 -31.20 -0.76
C ARG A 120 -8.47 -32.02 0.32
N GLN A 121 -8.62 -31.48 1.52
CA GLN A 121 -9.30 -32.14 2.63
C GLN A 121 -10.81 -32.27 2.37
N GLY A 122 -11.43 -31.24 1.79
CA GLY A 122 -12.87 -31.18 1.56
C GLY A 122 -13.36 -31.84 0.26
N ILE A 123 -12.48 -32.13 -0.70
CA ILE A 123 -12.88 -32.53 -2.04
C ILE A 123 -13.65 -33.85 -2.09
N HIS A 124 -13.38 -34.77 -1.15
CA HIS A 124 -14.05 -36.06 -1.09
C HIS A 124 -15.56 -35.94 -0.80
N LEU A 125 -15.99 -34.86 -0.14
CA LEU A 125 -17.39 -34.57 0.13
C LEU A 125 -18.18 -34.29 -1.16
N ARG A 126 -17.54 -33.88 -2.24
CA ARG A 126 -18.15 -33.65 -3.56
C ARG A 126 -18.70 -34.95 -4.18
N ALA A 127 -18.16 -36.12 -3.78
CA ALA A 127 -18.65 -37.42 -4.23
C ALA A 127 -20.10 -37.67 -3.83
N TYR A 128 -20.57 -37.17 -2.69
CA TYR A 128 -21.94 -37.29 -2.23
C TYR A 128 -22.94 -36.56 -3.15
N ALA A 129 -22.49 -35.53 -3.86
CA ALA A 129 -23.28 -34.79 -4.85
C ALA A 129 -23.19 -35.35 -6.26
N GLN A 130 -22.79 -36.62 -6.42
CA GLN A 130 -22.60 -37.31 -7.72
C GLN A 130 -21.59 -36.61 -8.67
N LYS A 131 -20.73 -35.78 -8.14
CA LYS A 131 -19.66 -35.14 -8.88
C LYS A 131 -18.36 -35.96 -8.76
N ASN A 132 -17.55 -35.94 -9.82
CA ASN A 132 -16.25 -36.60 -9.79
C ASN A 132 -15.25 -35.74 -8.99
N PRO A 133 -14.81 -36.17 -7.79
CA PRO A 133 -13.94 -35.34 -6.94
C PRO A 133 -12.63 -34.93 -7.61
N LYS A 134 -12.10 -35.78 -8.51
CA LYS A 134 -10.84 -35.48 -9.21
C LYS A 134 -11.01 -34.37 -10.24
N GLN A 135 -12.14 -34.31 -10.92
CA GLN A 135 -12.44 -33.24 -11.88
C GLN A 135 -12.76 -31.93 -11.16
N GLU A 136 -13.55 -32.03 -10.08
CA GLU A 136 -13.86 -30.84 -9.25
C GLU A 136 -12.57 -30.25 -8.63
N TYR A 137 -11.68 -31.08 -8.09
CA TYR A 137 -10.39 -30.61 -7.58
C TYR A 137 -9.58 -29.88 -8.65
N LYS A 138 -9.50 -30.44 -9.85
CA LYS A 138 -8.75 -29.81 -10.94
C LYS A 138 -9.35 -28.47 -11.35
N ARG A 139 -10.68 -28.37 -11.37
CA ARG A 139 -11.37 -27.11 -11.71
C ARG A 139 -11.19 -26.07 -10.61
N GLU A 140 -11.53 -26.42 -9.37
CA GLU A 140 -11.45 -25.49 -8.23
C GLU A 140 -9.99 -25.04 -7.96
N SER A 141 -9.00 -25.93 -8.09
CA SER A 141 -7.59 -25.56 -7.96
C SER A 141 -7.11 -24.60 -9.05
N PHE A 142 -7.64 -24.74 -10.27
CA PHE A 142 -7.35 -23.80 -11.35
C PHE A 142 -7.97 -22.43 -11.09
N GLU A 143 -9.22 -22.39 -10.63
CA GLU A 143 -9.91 -21.15 -10.25
C GLU A 143 -9.16 -20.41 -9.13
N LEU A 144 -8.75 -21.12 -8.07
CA LEU A 144 -7.94 -20.56 -6.98
C LEU A 144 -6.57 -20.03 -7.45
N PHE A 145 -5.97 -20.70 -8.43
CA PHE A 145 -4.69 -20.23 -8.99
C PHE A 145 -4.87 -18.96 -9.84
N GLN A 146 -5.95 -18.86 -10.61
CA GLN A 146 -6.28 -17.63 -11.36
C GLN A 146 -6.54 -16.47 -10.40
N GLU A 147 -7.29 -16.72 -9.33
CA GLU A 147 -7.53 -15.72 -8.29
C GLU A 147 -6.23 -15.24 -7.63
N LEU A 148 -5.32 -16.16 -7.31
CA LEU A 148 -3.99 -15.81 -6.82
C LEU A 148 -3.26 -14.87 -7.77
N LEU A 149 -3.26 -15.15 -9.08
CA LEU A 149 -2.57 -14.32 -10.07
C LEU A 149 -3.20 -12.93 -10.21
N SER A 150 -4.54 -12.84 -10.20
CA SER A 150 -5.25 -11.55 -10.24
C SER A 150 -4.98 -10.73 -8.98
N ASN A 151 -5.09 -11.34 -7.82
CA ASN A 151 -4.79 -10.68 -6.55
C ASN A 151 -3.32 -10.22 -6.46
N LEU A 152 -2.38 -11.04 -6.95
CA LEU A 152 -0.96 -10.68 -6.98
C LEU A 152 -0.73 -9.42 -7.83
N LYS A 153 -1.31 -9.37 -9.04
CA LYS A 153 -1.20 -8.20 -9.92
C LYS A 153 -1.75 -6.96 -9.24
N PHE A 154 -2.95 -7.06 -8.69
CA PHE A 154 -3.66 -5.96 -8.04
C PHE A 154 -2.89 -5.41 -6.83
N GLU A 155 -2.52 -6.28 -5.89
CA GLU A 155 -1.82 -5.87 -4.67
C GLU A 155 -0.45 -5.26 -4.96
N VAL A 156 0.32 -5.81 -5.91
CA VAL A 156 1.61 -5.23 -6.31
C VAL A 156 1.43 -3.80 -6.82
N ILE A 157 0.47 -3.56 -7.72
CA ILE A 157 0.25 -2.23 -8.29
C ILE A 157 -0.29 -1.27 -7.22
N LYS A 158 -1.18 -1.71 -6.37
CA LYS A 158 -1.68 -0.94 -5.22
C LYS A 158 -0.55 -0.48 -4.31
N PHE A 159 0.31 -1.39 -3.84
CA PHE A 159 1.44 -1.03 -3.00
C PHE A 159 2.40 -0.07 -3.70
N LEU A 160 2.75 -0.32 -4.96
CA LEU A 160 3.63 0.56 -5.73
C LEU A 160 3.04 1.96 -5.93
N SER A 161 1.71 2.05 -6.09
CA SER A 161 1.01 3.33 -6.22
C SER A 161 1.07 4.15 -4.93
N HIS A 162 1.08 3.49 -3.77
CA HIS A 162 1.13 4.14 -2.45
C HIS A 162 2.55 4.40 -1.94
N VAL A 163 3.59 3.99 -2.67
CA VAL A 163 4.98 4.36 -2.31
C VAL A 163 5.12 5.87 -2.26
N GLN A 164 5.42 6.39 -1.08
CA GLN A 164 5.69 7.80 -0.87
C GLN A 164 7.19 8.03 -0.81
N ILE A 165 7.64 9.05 -1.53
CA ILE A 165 9.03 9.47 -1.53
C ILE A 165 9.26 10.31 -0.28
N GLN A 166 9.77 9.70 0.78
CA GLN A 166 10.32 10.46 1.87
C GLN A 166 11.70 10.96 1.43
N ARG A 167 11.82 12.24 1.16
CA ARG A 167 13.13 12.84 0.86
C ARG A 167 14.03 12.59 2.08
N ARG A 168 15.26 12.17 1.81
CA ARG A 168 16.27 11.92 2.85
C ARG A 168 16.43 13.10 3.79
N ASP A 169 16.25 14.32 3.25
CA ASP A 169 16.30 15.57 3.99
C ASP A 169 15.20 15.69 5.06
N GLU A 170 13.98 15.19 4.79
CA GLU A 170 12.90 15.20 5.79
C GLU A 170 13.12 14.15 6.88
N ALA A 171 13.64 12.98 6.52
CA ALA A 171 13.96 11.94 7.50
C ALA A 171 15.13 12.39 8.42
N GLU A 172 16.14 13.06 7.88
CA GLU A 172 17.25 13.65 8.64
C GLU A 172 16.77 14.80 9.54
N LEU A 173 15.88 15.66 9.06
CA LEU A 173 15.26 16.73 9.84
C LEU A 173 14.43 16.20 11.01
N ILE A 174 13.62 15.15 10.78
CA ILE A 174 12.83 14.52 11.83
C ILE A 174 13.76 13.84 12.87
N GLU A 175 14.83 13.21 12.42
CA GLU A 175 15.79 12.59 13.33
C GLU A 175 16.61 13.63 14.11
N GLN A 176 16.98 14.75 13.50
CA GLN A 176 17.61 15.89 14.20
C GLN A 176 16.65 16.47 15.25
N GLN A 177 15.40 16.73 14.90
CA GLN A 177 14.40 17.22 15.86
C GLN A 177 14.18 16.24 17.03
N ARG A 178 14.17 14.93 16.78
CA ARG A 178 14.10 13.91 17.84
C ARG A 178 15.33 13.94 18.74
N ARG A 179 16.54 14.07 18.17
CA ARG A 179 17.79 14.16 18.95
C ARG A 179 17.82 15.43 19.79
N GLU A 180 17.48 16.59 19.23
CA GLU A 180 17.38 17.83 19.97
C GLU A 180 16.32 17.80 21.08
N ALA A 181 15.15 17.22 20.83
CA ALA A 181 14.13 17.04 21.85
C ALA A 181 14.58 16.12 22.99
N ALA A 182 15.32 15.04 22.67
CA ALA A 182 15.87 14.13 23.64
C ALA A 182 17.00 14.78 24.48
N GLU A 183 17.84 15.63 23.89
CA GLU A 183 18.86 16.39 24.60
C GLU A 183 18.25 17.44 25.53
N LYS A 184 17.27 18.19 25.05
CA LYS A 184 16.52 19.15 25.88
C LYS A 184 15.83 18.47 27.06
N ALA A 185 15.22 17.30 26.85
CA ALA A 185 14.62 16.51 27.93
C ALA A 185 15.68 16.03 28.95
N LYS A 186 16.86 15.58 28.50
CA LYS A 186 17.97 15.20 29.40
C LYS A 186 18.50 16.38 30.20
N MET A 187 18.68 17.54 29.56
CA MET A 187 19.09 18.75 30.27
C MET A 187 18.08 19.22 31.31
N ALA A 188 16.79 19.20 30.96
CA ALA A 188 15.70 19.54 31.87
C ALA A 188 15.66 18.57 33.07
N PHE A 189 15.88 17.29 32.85
CA PHE A 189 15.95 16.29 33.93
C PHE A 189 17.17 16.51 34.84
N GLN A 190 18.34 16.81 34.29
CA GLN A 190 19.55 17.12 35.06
C GLN A 190 19.40 18.42 35.87
N HIS A 191 18.77 19.45 35.31
CA HIS A 191 18.46 20.68 36.06
C HIS A 191 17.46 20.44 37.18
N ALA A 192 16.44 19.60 36.97
CA ALA A 192 15.51 19.27 38.04
C ALA A 192 16.16 18.48 39.16
N GLN A 193 17.07 17.53 38.84
CA GLN A 193 17.85 16.82 39.85
C GLN A 193 18.85 17.73 40.62
N ALA A 194 19.51 18.63 39.93
CA ALA A 194 20.43 19.60 40.57
C ALA A 194 19.69 20.57 41.49
N SER A 195 18.49 21.02 41.12
CA SER A 195 17.64 21.86 41.97
C SER A 195 17.13 21.13 43.19
N ALA A 196 16.78 19.86 43.06
CA ALA A 196 16.33 19.01 44.17
C ALA A 196 17.44 18.73 45.22
N LEU A 197 18.71 18.73 44.78
CA LEU A 197 19.86 18.54 45.66
C LEU A 197 20.28 19.83 46.43
N VAL A 198 19.80 21.00 45.99
CA VAL A 198 20.09 22.30 46.63
C VAL A 198 19.04 22.65 47.71
N GLU A 199 17.89 22.00 47.70
CA GLU A 199 16.82 22.23 48.69
C GLU A 199 16.83 21.22 49.87
N GLU A 200 17.96 20.71 50.33
CA GLU A 200 18.00 20.13 51.65
C GLU A 200 18.03 21.24 52.71
N PRO A 201 17.01 21.39 53.57
CA PRO A 201 17.03 22.38 54.63
C PRO A 201 18.00 21.95 55.73
N THR A 202 18.99 22.76 55.98
CA THR A 202 19.74 22.75 57.21
C THR A 202 18.79 23.06 58.39
N ALA A 203 18.23 22.04 58.96
CA ALA A 203 17.47 22.10 60.25
C ALA A 203 18.05 21.12 61.19
N ALA A 204 19.14 21.51 61.89
CA ALA A 204 19.44 21.00 63.21
C ALA A 204 20.72 21.65 63.76
N ALA A 205 20.61 22.72 64.51
CA ALA A 205 21.55 22.94 65.63
C ALA A 205 21.08 24.12 66.50
N GLY A 206 20.90 23.85 67.72
CA GLY A 206 20.86 24.87 68.76
C GLY A 206 19.53 24.83 69.53
N GLY A 207 19.53 24.53 70.76
CA GLY A 207 20.54 24.46 71.78
C GLY A 207 19.88 24.12 73.10
N GLU A 208 20.65 23.35 73.82
CA GLU A 208 20.51 23.15 75.26
C GLU A 208 20.66 24.46 76.03
N GLN A 209 20.02 24.48 77.14
CA GLN A 209 20.37 25.05 78.43
C GLN A 209 19.11 25.62 79.07
N GLY A 210 18.71 25.34 80.27
CA GLY A 210 19.39 24.88 81.45
C GLY A 210 18.61 25.36 82.66
N ALA A 211 18.62 24.51 83.68
CA ALA A 211 18.61 24.84 85.10
C ALA A 211 17.39 25.61 85.71
N THR A 212 16.78 25.05 86.54
CA THR A 212 16.74 24.90 88.02
C THR A 212 15.38 24.35 88.42
#